data_bfc9a1d66c56837663e395333cf40836
#
_entry.id   bfc9a1d66c56837663e395333cf40836
#
_cell.length_a   1.000
_cell.length_b   1.000
_cell.length_c   1.000
_cell.angle_alpha   90.00
_cell.angle_beta   90.00
_cell.angle_gamma   90.00
#
_symmetry.space_group_name_H-M   'P 1'
#
loop_
_entity.id
_entity.type
_entity.pdbx_description
1 polymer ?
#
loop_
_entity_poly.entity_id
_entity_poly.type
_entity_poly.pdbx_seq_one_letter_code
_entity_poly.pdbx_strand_id
1 'polypeptide(L)'
;MRSGKELLIATKQYAKEQRWRSWWHFWSTLIVAGICLTVASMSFPWYVCLISSLIGSLTLIRFFIIYHDYMHGAILSDSVVAGVILKIYGTLVLSPPYIWKHSHDEHHKNNARKFGPVLGTFPVLSTEYYAKASWAERLYYAISRHPLTILTAYVTVFAWDMCFHAFLIDPKKHFDGLLAIVVHVCLLFALGFFVSLQAMFLGMMLPMAIITCLGAYLFYAQHNFPGVVHRHGEDWDHVQAALHSSSYCLLYTSPSPRDRG
;
A
#
# COMPACT_ATOMS: atom_id res chain seq x y z
N MET A 1 -2.74 8.46 -33.18
CA MET A 1 -2.93 8.07 -31.75
C MET A 1 -3.94 9.02 -31.13
N ARG A 2 -4.82 8.54 -30.23
CA ARG A 2 -5.75 9.40 -29.51
C ARG A 2 -4.99 10.38 -28.61
N SER A 3 -5.47 11.63 -28.50
CA SER A 3 -4.93 12.59 -27.53
C SER A 3 -5.19 12.13 -26.10
N GLY A 4 -4.48 12.67 -25.11
CA GLY A 4 -4.68 12.29 -23.71
C GLY A 4 -6.13 12.42 -23.26
N LYS A 5 -6.83 13.51 -23.67
CA LYS A 5 -8.24 13.74 -23.36
C LYS A 5 -9.18 12.73 -24.04
N GLU A 6 -8.92 12.40 -25.29
CA GLU A 6 -9.69 11.39 -26.04
C GLU A 6 -9.50 9.99 -25.45
N LEU A 7 -8.29 9.68 -24.97
CA LEU A 7 -7.99 8.43 -24.30
C LEU A 7 -8.78 8.31 -23.00
N LEU A 8 -8.77 9.35 -22.14
CA LEU A 8 -9.54 9.39 -20.91
C LEU A 8 -11.06 9.24 -21.14
N ILE A 9 -11.59 9.84 -22.20
CA ILE A 9 -13.01 9.68 -22.56
C ILE A 9 -13.29 8.24 -23.00
N ALA A 10 -12.41 7.65 -23.80
CA ALA A 10 -12.57 6.29 -24.30
C ALA A 10 -12.47 5.23 -23.19
N THR A 11 -11.74 5.49 -22.11
CA THR A 11 -11.61 4.56 -20.99
C THR A 11 -12.77 4.61 -20.01
N LYS A 12 -13.56 5.68 -19.97
CA LYS A 12 -14.72 5.82 -19.06
C LYS A 12 -15.72 4.67 -19.10
N GLN A 13 -15.92 4.05 -20.27
CA GLN A 13 -16.82 2.91 -20.41
C GLN A 13 -16.36 1.68 -19.61
N TYR A 14 -15.06 1.56 -19.30
CA TYR A 14 -14.47 0.47 -18.54
C TYR A 14 -14.40 0.75 -17.03
N ALA A 15 -14.66 1.98 -16.61
CA ALA A 15 -14.62 2.40 -15.22
C ALA A 15 -15.95 2.12 -14.47
N LYS A 16 -16.94 1.51 -15.11
CA LYS A 16 -18.24 1.20 -14.47
C LYS A 16 -18.10 0.03 -13.50
N GLU A 17 -18.40 0.30 -12.22
CA GLU A 17 -18.42 -0.71 -11.18
C GLU A 17 -19.49 -1.80 -11.47
N GLN A 18 -19.12 -3.05 -11.28
CA GLN A 18 -20.06 -4.16 -11.19
C GLN A 18 -20.29 -4.52 -9.73
N ARG A 19 -21.23 -3.83 -9.09
CA ARG A 19 -21.48 -3.83 -7.64
C ARG A 19 -21.52 -5.21 -6.98
N TRP A 20 -22.19 -6.19 -7.62
CA TRP A 20 -22.27 -7.55 -7.09
C TRP A 20 -20.89 -8.25 -7.07
N ARG A 21 -20.03 -8.00 -8.07
CA ARG A 21 -18.65 -8.52 -8.09
C ARG A 21 -17.80 -7.86 -7.03
N SER A 22 -17.95 -6.55 -6.82
CA SER A 22 -17.24 -5.84 -5.76
C SER A 22 -17.58 -6.43 -4.39
N TRP A 23 -18.86 -6.67 -4.10
CA TRP A 23 -19.29 -7.32 -2.86
C TRP A 23 -18.80 -8.77 -2.75
N TRP A 24 -18.85 -9.54 -3.85
CA TRP A 24 -18.31 -10.89 -3.85
C TRP A 24 -16.82 -10.94 -3.50
N HIS A 25 -16.01 -10.09 -4.12
CA HIS A 25 -14.58 -9.98 -3.82
C HIS A 25 -14.33 -9.50 -2.40
N PHE A 26 -15.10 -8.54 -1.93
CA PHE A 26 -15.00 -8.02 -0.57
C PHE A 26 -15.24 -9.13 0.47
N TRP A 27 -16.42 -9.76 0.44
CA TRP A 27 -16.79 -10.74 1.45
C TRP A 27 -15.98 -12.04 1.34
N SER A 28 -15.78 -12.57 0.14
CA SER A 28 -14.97 -13.77 -0.03
C SER A 28 -13.54 -13.59 0.48
N THR A 29 -12.94 -12.42 0.23
CA THR A 29 -11.60 -12.12 0.71
C THR A 29 -11.56 -11.95 2.23
N LEU A 30 -12.49 -11.21 2.80
CA LEU A 30 -12.58 -10.98 4.24
C LEU A 30 -12.81 -12.29 5.01
N ILE A 31 -13.72 -13.14 4.53
CA ILE A 31 -14.03 -14.45 5.15
C ILE A 31 -12.80 -15.36 5.11
N VAL A 32 -12.16 -15.50 3.94
CA VAL A 32 -10.96 -16.37 3.81
C VAL A 32 -9.82 -15.85 4.70
N ALA A 33 -9.56 -14.53 4.71
CA ALA A 33 -8.56 -13.94 5.59
C ALA A 33 -8.88 -14.23 7.07
N GLY A 34 -10.13 -14.01 7.48
CA GLY A 34 -10.58 -14.27 8.86
C GLY A 34 -10.40 -15.74 9.26
N ILE A 35 -10.80 -16.69 8.41
CA ILE A 35 -10.61 -18.13 8.67
C ILE A 35 -9.11 -18.43 8.80
N CYS A 36 -8.29 -18.00 7.84
CA CYS A 36 -6.86 -18.30 7.84
C CYS A 36 -6.14 -17.72 9.08
N LEU A 37 -6.42 -16.48 9.46
CA LEU A 37 -5.81 -15.85 10.63
C LEU A 37 -6.30 -16.49 11.94
N THR A 38 -7.56 -16.92 11.99
CA THR A 38 -8.10 -17.65 13.13
C THR A 38 -7.38 -19.00 13.27
N VAL A 39 -7.27 -19.79 12.20
CA VAL A 39 -6.54 -21.08 12.21
C VAL A 39 -5.08 -20.88 12.59
N ALA A 40 -4.42 -19.84 12.07
CA ALA A 40 -3.04 -19.49 12.41
C ALA A 40 -2.84 -19.17 13.90
N SER A 41 -3.90 -18.68 14.57
CA SER A 41 -3.90 -18.29 15.99
C SER A 41 -4.34 -19.42 16.94
N MET A 42 -4.86 -20.54 16.41
CA MET A 42 -5.35 -21.67 17.22
C MET A 42 -4.25 -22.69 17.48
N SER A 43 -4.50 -23.59 18.45
CA SER A 43 -3.58 -24.67 18.85
C SER A 43 -3.60 -25.86 17.87
N PHE A 44 -3.41 -25.60 16.58
CA PHE A 44 -3.17 -26.64 15.56
C PHE A 44 -1.68 -26.95 15.44
N PRO A 45 -1.29 -28.04 14.74
CA PRO A 45 0.10 -28.30 14.41
C PRO A 45 0.75 -27.08 13.73
N TRP A 46 1.99 -26.75 14.11
CA TRP A 46 2.67 -25.52 13.68
C TRP A 46 2.68 -25.30 12.16
N TYR A 47 2.81 -26.39 11.37
CA TYR A 47 2.81 -26.30 9.92
C TYR A 47 1.43 -25.91 9.34
N VAL A 48 0.33 -26.35 9.99
CA VAL A 48 -1.03 -25.94 9.61
C VAL A 48 -1.20 -24.44 9.88
N CYS A 49 -0.77 -23.98 11.05
CA CYS A 49 -0.82 -22.56 11.42
C CYS A 49 0.07 -21.71 10.51
N LEU A 50 1.28 -22.16 10.16
CA LEU A 50 2.17 -21.47 9.24
C LEU A 50 1.57 -21.36 7.83
N ILE A 51 1.07 -22.46 7.27
CA ILE A 51 0.43 -22.44 5.94
C ILE A 51 -0.79 -21.51 5.95
N SER A 52 -1.61 -21.57 6.99
CA SER A 52 -2.76 -20.68 7.14
C SER A 52 -2.34 -19.22 7.25
N SER A 53 -1.28 -18.91 7.99
CA SER A 53 -0.70 -17.58 8.09
C SER A 53 -0.23 -17.05 6.72
N LEU A 54 0.45 -17.87 5.93
CA LEU A 54 0.92 -17.52 4.60
C LEU A 54 -0.25 -17.26 3.64
N ILE A 55 -1.26 -18.13 3.62
CA ILE A 55 -2.47 -17.93 2.78
C ILE A 55 -3.23 -16.69 3.25
N GLY A 56 -3.38 -16.52 4.56
CA GLY A 56 -4.00 -15.32 5.16
C GLY A 56 -3.29 -14.04 4.75
N SER A 57 -1.96 -14.04 4.76
CA SER A 57 -1.13 -12.89 4.33
C SER A 57 -1.40 -12.50 2.88
N LEU A 58 -1.39 -13.46 1.96
CA LEU A 58 -1.68 -13.21 0.54
C LEU A 58 -3.13 -12.74 0.33
N THR A 59 -4.06 -13.27 1.13
CA THR A 59 -5.46 -12.85 1.10
C THR A 59 -5.63 -11.43 1.63
N LEU A 60 -4.86 -11.04 2.66
CA LEU A 60 -4.85 -9.67 3.16
C LEU A 60 -4.27 -8.69 2.14
N ILE A 61 -3.24 -9.07 1.36
CA ILE A 61 -2.75 -8.23 0.24
C ILE A 61 -3.88 -8.00 -0.77
N ARG A 62 -4.63 -9.04 -1.11
CA ARG A 62 -5.80 -8.88 -1.98
C ARG A 62 -6.84 -7.94 -1.36
N PHE A 63 -7.04 -7.99 -0.04
CA PHE A 63 -7.94 -7.06 0.64
C PHE A 63 -7.41 -5.62 0.66
N PHE A 64 -6.07 -5.45 0.68
CA PHE A 64 -5.45 -4.15 0.50
C PHE A 64 -5.76 -3.54 -0.88
N ILE A 65 -5.81 -4.36 -1.93
CA ILE A 65 -6.21 -3.89 -3.25
C ILE A 65 -7.67 -3.41 -3.25
N ILE A 66 -8.57 -4.12 -2.55
CA ILE A 66 -9.98 -3.70 -2.39
C ILE A 66 -10.06 -2.39 -1.59
N TYR A 67 -9.27 -2.25 -0.53
CA TYR A 67 -9.14 -1.01 0.23
C TYR A 67 -8.65 0.15 -0.63
N HIS A 68 -7.61 -0.06 -1.41
CA HIS A 68 -7.06 0.90 -2.38
C HIS A 68 -8.15 1.39 -3.35
N ASP A 69 -8.86 0.48 -4.00
CA ASP A 69 -9.89 0.82 -4.96
C ASP A 69 -11.08 1.55 -4.33
N TYR A 70 -11.46 1.17 -3.10
CA TYR A 70 -12.45 1.89 -2.32
C TYR A 70 -12.00 3.33 -2.02
N MET A 71 -10.75 3.53 -1.63
CA MET A 71 -10.21 4.87 -1.32
C MET A 71 -10.14 5.78 -2.55
N HIS A 72 -10.04 5.21 -3.75
CA HIS A 72 -10.19 5.91 -5.03
C HIS A 72 -11.65 6.14 -5.44
N GLY A 73 -12.62 5.64 -4.68
CA GLY A 73 -14.04 5.70 -5.06
C GLY A 73 -14.40 4.85 -6.29
N ALA A 74 -13.52 3.91 -6.67
CA ALA A 74 -13.72 3.05 -7.83
C ALA A 74 -14.73 1.92 -7.58
N ILE A 75 -14.84 1.47 -6.32
CA ILE A 75 -15.76 0.41 -5.87
C ILE A 75 -16.41 0.77 -4.53
N LEU A 76 -17.64 0.33 -4.31
CA LEU A 76 -18.38 0.40 -3.04
C LEU A 76 -18.38 1.78 -2.36
N SER A 77 -18.15 2.87 -3.10
CA SER A 77 -17.95 4.23 -2.58
C SER A 77 -19.10 4.74 -1.71
N ASP A 78 -20.34 4.34 -2.02
CA ASP A 78 -21.54 4.76 -1.28
C ASP A 78 -21.90 3.85 -0.11
N SER A 79 -21.08 2.81 0.14
CA SER A 79 -21.38 1.83 1.18
C SER A 79 -20.76 2.21 2.51
N VAL A 80 -21.60 2.52 3.49
CA VAL A 80 -21.18 2.77 4.87
C VAL A 80 -20.52 1.52 5.46
N VAL A 81 -21.08 0.32 5.20
CA VAL A 81 -20.52 -0.96 5.71
C VAL A 81 -19.14 -1.20 5.17
N ALA A 82 -18.93 -1.10 3.84
CA ALA A 82 -17.60 -1.24 3.26
C ALA A 82 -16.64 -0.18 3.82
N GLY A 83 -17.11 1.06 3.94
CA GLY A 83 -16.31 2.16 4.46
C GLY A 83 -15.81 1.93 5.89
N VAL A 84 -16.66 1.47 6.79
CA VAL A 84 -16.27 1.18 8.17
C VAL A 84 -15.25 0.04 8.22
N ILE A 85 -15.54 -1.09 7.56
CA ILE A 85 -14.66 -2.26 7.58
C ILE A 85 -13.30 -1.96 6.95
N LEU A 86 -13.27 -1.27 5.81
CA LEU A 86 -12.03 -0.95 5.11
C LEU A 86 -11.18 0.09 5.85
N LYS A 87 -11.80 1.05 6.54
CA LYS A 87 -11.07 2.01 7.39
C LYS A 87 -10.47 1.31 8.62
N ILE A 88 -11.21 0.40 9.26
CA ILE A 88 -10.66 -0.45 10.31
C ILE A 88 -9.49 -1.27 9.79
N TYR A 89 -9.66 -1.93 8.64
CA TYR A 89 -8.60 -2.69 8.00
C TYR A 89 -7.33 -1.83 7.76
N GLY A 90 -7.47 -0.65 7.15
CA GLY A 90 -6.34 0.26 6.91
C GLY A 90 -5.58 0.62 8.19
N THR A 91 -6.32 0.86 9.30
CA THR A 91 -5.72 1.12 10.62
C THR A 91 -4.96 -0.11 11.14
N LEU A 92 -5.52 -1.31 10.99
CA LEU A 92 -4.91 -2.56 11.46
C LEU A 92 -3.63 -2.92 10.69
N VAL A 93 -3.57 -2.60 9.39
CA VAL A 93 -2.40 -2.88 8.54
C VAL A 93 -1.41 -1.71 8.46
N LEU A 94 -1.47 -0.78 9.41
CA LEU A 94 -0.59 0.40 9.48
C LEU A 94 -0.61 1.27 8.20
N SER A 95 -1.76 1.30 7.55
CA SER A 95 -2.06 2.19 6.41
C SER A 95 -3.30 3.02 6.74
N PRO A 96 -3.25 3.87 7.79
CA PRO A 96 -4.41 4.57 8.31
C PRO A 96 -5.04 5.46 7.22
N PRO A 97 -6.38 5.52 7.16
CA PRO A 97 -7.11 6.01 5.98
C PRO A 97 -6.77 7.44 5.57
N TYR A 98 -6.58 8.34 6.53
CA TYR A 98 -6.34 9.75 6.22
C TYR A 98 -4.93 9.97 5.66
N ILE A 99 -3.90 9.48 6.36
CA ILE A 99 -2.50 9.59 5.90
C ILE A 99 -2.32 8.89 4.57
N TRP A 100 -2.80 7.63 4.49
CA TRP A 100 -2.63 6.83 3.28
C TRP A 100 -3.28 7.51 2.08
N LYS A 101 -4.53 7.96 2.22
CA LYS A 101 -5.23 8.67 1.13
C LYS A 101 -4.49 9.93 0.72
N HIS A 102 -4.05 10.73 1.67
CA HIS A 102 -3.37 11.99 1.38
C HIS A 102 -2.04 11.76 0.64
N SER A 103 -1.18 10.87 1.15
CA SER A 103 0.10 10.55 0.52
C SER A 103 -0.08 9.90 -0.86
N HIS A 104 -1.08 9.04 -0.99
CA HIS A 104 -1.38 8.33 -2.23
C HIS A 104 -1.98 9.23 -3.31
N ASP A 105 -2.89 10.13 -2.95
CA ASP A 105 -3.42 11.16 -3.87
C ASP A 105 -2.30 12.09 -4.35
N GLU A 106 -1.37 12.49 -3.47
CA GLU A 106 -0.20 13.29 -3.85
C GLU A 106 0.76 12.51 -4.76
N HIS A 107 0.93 11.20 -4.51
CA HIS A 107 1.69 10.32 -5.38
C HIS A 107 1.08 10.27 -6.79
N HIS A 108 -0.23 10.07 -6.91
CA HIS A 108 -0.91 10.06 -8.22
C HIS A 108 -0.82 11.42 -8.95
N LYS A 109 -0.98 12.52 -8.24
CA LYS A 109 -0.86 13.87 -8.83
C LYS A 109 0.55 14.15 -9.37
N ASN A 110 1.57 13.56 -8.74
CA ASN A 110 2.97 13.83 -9.03
C ASN A 110 3.71 12.61 -9.61
N ASN A 111 2.99 11.62 -10.14
CA ASN A 111 3.59 10.43 -10.72
C ASN A 111 4.66 10.80 -11.74
N ALA A 112 5.86 10.20 -11.61
CA ALA A 112 7.02 10.42 -12.48
C ALA A 112 7.51 11.88 -12.58
N ARG A 113 7.05 12.78 -11.74
CA ARG A 113 7.72 14.06 -11.52
C ARG A 113 8.99 13.82 -10.71
N LYS A 114 10.08 14.47 -11.10
CA LYS A 114 11.32 14.48 -10.32
C LYS A 114 11.18 15.50 -9.18
N PHE A 115 10.89 15.02 -7.98
CA PHE A 115 10.84 15.84 -6.77
C PHE A 115 11.62 15.19 -5.64
N GLY A 116 11.87 15.99 -4.61
CA GLY A 116 12.40 15.53 -3.34
C GLY A 116 11.46 14.53 -2.64
N PRO A 117 11.83 14.09 -1.44
CA PRO A 117 11.08 13.09 -0.69
C PRO A 117 9.64 13.55 -0.44
N VAL A 118 8.67 12.75 -0.90
CA VAL A 118 7.25 12.89 -0.60
C VAL A 118 6.88 11.79 0.38
N LEU A 119 6.14 12.11 1.42
CA LEU A 119 5.70 11.15 2.44
C LEU A 119 5.03 9.94 1.77
N GLY A 120 5.44 8.73 2.18
CA GLY A 120 4.89 7.49 1.67
C GLY A 120 5.32 7.13 0.24
N THR A 121 6.37 7.74 -0.31
CA THR A 121 6.94 7.38 -1.62
C THR A 121 8.43 7.07 -1.53
N PHE A 122 8.90 6.16 -2.39
CA PHE A 122 10.34 5.96 -2.55
C PHE A 122 10.93 7.13 -3.35
N PRO A 123 11.90 7.88 -2.79
CA PRO A 123 12.43 9.07 -3.45
C PRO A 123 13.12 8.72 -4.76
N VAL A 124 12.92 9.56 -5.78
CA VAL A 124 13.67 9.52 -7.05
C VAL A 124 14.34 10.88 -7.24
N LEU A 125 15.67 10.90 -7.25
CA LEU A 125 16.47 12.11 -7.40
C LEU A 125 17.06 12.19 -8.80
N SER A 126 17.15 13.41 -9.36
CA SER A 126 17.93 13.61 -10.57
C SER A 126 19.43 13.51 -10.28
N THR A 127 20.23 13.22 -11.29
CA THR A 127 21.70 13.18 -11.17
C THR A 127 22.27 14.51 -10.69
N GLU A 128 21.72 15.63 -11.20
CA GLU A 128 22.13 16.97 -10.81
C GLU A 128 21.79 17.29 -9.34
N TYR A 129 20.59 16.88 -8.87
CA TYR A 129 20.22 17.06 -7.47
C TYR A 129 21.10 16.18 -6.56
N TYR A 130 21.28 14.91 -6.92
CA TYR A 130 22.12 13.98 -6.15
C TYR A 130 23.58 14.47 -6.06
N ALA A 131 24.13 15.05 -7.15
CA ALA A 131 25.48 15.60 -7.15
C ALA A 131 25.64 16.79 -6.18
N LYS A 132 24.58 17.57 -5.98
CA LYS A 132 24.57 18.73 -5.06
C LYS A 132 24.10 18.37 -3.65
N ALA A 133 23.52 17.21 -3.46
CA ALA A 133 22.95 16.77 -2.18
C ALA A 133 24.03 16.62 -1.11
N SER A 134 23.71 16.98 0.12
CA SER A 134 24.55 16.77 1.29
C SER A 134 24.78 15.28 1.55
N TRP A 135 25.75 14.96 2.38
CA TRP A 135 26.03 13.59 2.80
C TRP A 135 24.78 12.94 3.45
N ALA A 136 24.07 13.67 4.31
CA ALA A 136 22.89 13.16 4.99
C ALA A 136 21.74 12.83 4.01
N GLU A 137 21.51 13.68 3.01
CA GLU A 137 20.50 13.44 1.97
C GLU A 137 20.85 12.23 1.10
N ARG A 138 22.14 12.07 0.73
CA ARG A 138 22.60 10.88 -0.02
C ARG A 138 22.45 9.61 0.79
N LEU A 139 22.79 9.64 2.09
CA LEU A 139 22.61 8.52 3.00
C LEU A 139 21.13 8.16 3.14
N TYR A 140 20.27 9.14 3.37
CA TYR A 140 18.80 8.93 3.43
C TYR A 140 18.28 8.30 2.15
N TYR A 141 18.70 8.82 0.98
CA TYR A 141 18.35 8.27 -0.32
C TYR A 141 18.80 6.81 -0.49
N ALA A 142 20.02 6.49 -0.09
CA ALA A 142 20.55 5.14 -0.17
C ALA A 142 19.80 4.18 0.77
N ILE A 143 19.54 4.58 2.01
CA ILE A 143 18.80 3.77 2.99
C ILE A 143 17.35 3.55 2.55
N SER A 144 16.64 4.60 2.15
CA SER A 144 15.23 4.51 1.77
C SER A 144 14.98 3.57 0.57
N ARG A 145 15.99 3.39 -0.29
CA ARG A 145 15.92 2.51 -1.48
C ARG A 145 16.64 1.17 -1.28
N HIS A 146 17.19 0.93 -0.10
CA HIS A 146 17.92 -0.31 0.16
C HIS A 146 16.96 -1.51 0.26
N PRO A 147 17.31 -2.68 -0.30
CA PRO A 147 16.45 -3.87 -0.21
C PRO A 147 16.06 -4.26 1.21
N LEU A 148 16.95 -4.05 2.19
CA LEU A 148 16.63 -4.30 3.60
C LEU A 148 15.50 -3.40 4.13
N THR A 149 15.41 -2.15 3.67
CA THR A 149 14.30 -1.25 4.03
C THR A 149 12.97 -1.80 3.53
N ILE A 150 12.95 -2.39 2.32
CA ILE A 150 11.77 -3.05 1.77
C ILE A 150 11.45 -4.36 2.52
N LEU A 151 12.47 -5.19 2.80
CA LEU A 151 12.28 -6.43 3.56
C LEU A 151 11.77 -6.18 4.98
N THR A 152 12.21 -5.11 5.61
CA THR A 152 11.79 -4.70 6.96
C THR A 152 10.69 -3.63 6.93
N ALA A 153 9.95 -3.51 5.84
CA ALA A 153 8.96 -2.46 5.61
C ALA A 153 7.89 -2.37 6.70
N TYR A 154 7.62 -3.46 7.41
CA TYR A 154 6.75 -3.47 8.58
C TYR A 154 7.14 -2.39 9.59
N VAL A 155 8.43 -2.31 9.91
CA VAL A 155 8.95 -1.33 10.87
C VAL A 155 9.36 -0.03 10.18
N THR A 156 10.10 -0.12 9.07
CA THR A 156 10.76 1.04 8.44
C THR A 156 9.81 1.91 7.64
N VAL A 157 8.93 1.32 6.84
CA VAL A 157 8.03 2.06 5.96
C VAL A 157 6.67 2.30 6.63
N PHE A 158 6.04 1.24 7.15
CA PHE A 158 4.66 1.36 7.64
C PHE A 158 4.59 1.90 9.08
N ALA A 159 5.27 1.28 10.03
CA ALA A 159 5.20 1.77 11.41
C ALA A 159 5.95 3.09 11.58
N TRP A 160 7.18 3.19 11.05
CA TRP A 160 7.99 4.40 11.19
C TRP A 160 7.52 5.52 10.25
N ASP A 161 7.70 5.37 8.93
CA ASP A 161 7.52 6.49 8.01
C ASP A 161 6.04 6.86 7.82
N MET A 162 5.18 5.88 7.53
CA MET A 162 3.75 6.11 7.28
C MET A 162 2.98 6.54 8.53
N CYS A 163 3.29 5.98 9.70
CA CYS A 163 2.52 6.24 10.92
C CYS A 163 3.23 7.22 11.86
N PHE A 164 4.41 6.87 12.38
CA PHE A 164 5.03 7.65 13.45
C PHE A 164 5.67 8.95 12.96
N HIS A 165 6.45 8.88 11.89
CA HIS A 165 7.11 10.07 11.30
C HIS A 165 6.07 11.04 10.73
N ALA A 166 5.04 10.55 10.05
CA ALA A 166 3.94 11.39 9.61
C ALA A 166 3.27 12.13 10.78
N PHE A 167 3.02 11.44 11.90
CA PHE A 167 2.50 12.06 13.12
C PHE A 167 3.45 13.14 13.66
N LEU A 168 4.77 12.91 13.66
CA LEU A 168 5.74 13.92 14.11
C LEU A 168 5.76 15.18 13.23
N ILE A 169 5.50 15.04 11.91
CA ILE A 169 5.44 16.18 10.97
C ILE A 169 4.21 17.06 11.24
N ASP A 170 3.03 16.46 11.38
CA ASP A 170 1.79 17.21 11.66
C ASP A 170 0.86 16.38 12.58
N PRO A 171 1.02 16.49 13.91
CA PRO A 171 0.25 15.68 14.85
C PRO A 171 -1.27 15.86 14.78
N LYS A 172 -1.73 17.04 14.35
CA LYS A 172 -3.16 17.33 14.25
C LYS A 172 -3.80 16.65 13.05
N LYS A 173 -3.09 16.62 11.92
CA LYS A 173 -3.59 15.97 10.70
C LYS A 173 -3.36 14.47 10.69
N HIS A 174 -2.25 14.01 11.28
CA HIS A 174 -1.80 12.63 11.18
C HIS A 174 -1.99 11.84 12.48
N PHE A 175 -2.99 12.22 13.28
CA PHE A 175 -3.32 11.53 14.54
C PHE A 175 -3.72 10.06 14.32
N ASP A 176 -4.31 9.74 13.17
CA ASP A 176 -4.68 8.38 12.79
C ASP A 176 -3.45 7.44 12.67
N GLY A 177 -2.26 7.98 12.36
CA GLY A 177 -1.00 7.23 12.39
C GLY A 177 -0.61 6.78 13.80
N LEU A 178 -0.65 7.68 14.78
CA LEU A 178 -0.41 7.31 16.17
C LEU A 178 -1.45 6.31 16.67
N LEU A 179 -2.73 6.54 16.35
CA LEU A 179 -3.81 5.61 16.70
C LEU A 179 -3.56 4.22 16.13
N ALA A 180 -3.13 4.12 14.87
CA ALA A 180 -2.82 2.84 14.22
C ALA A 180 -1.71 2.08 14.96
N ILE A 181 -0.62 2.76 15.36
CA ILE A 181 0.46 2.16 16.15
C ILE A 181 -0.06 1.67 17.51
N VAL A 182 -0.79 2.50 18.23
CA VAL A 182 -1.33 2.14 19.56
C VAL A 182 -2.23 0.91 19.45
N VAL A 183 -3.18 0.91 18.52
CA VAL A 183 -4.08 -0.23 18.29
C VAL A 183 -3.27 -1.47 17.94
N HIS A 184 -2.27 -1.35 17.05
CA HIS A 184 -1.43 -2.45 16.62
C HIS A 184 -0.63 -3.07 17.79
N VAL A 185 0.01 -2.24 18.60
CA VAL A 185 0.77 -2.70 19.77
C VAL A 185 -0.15 -3.34 20.83
N CYS A 186 -1.32 -2.74 21.08
CA CYS A 186 -2.32 -3.32 21.99
C CYS A 186 -2.80 -4.68 21.52
N LEU A 187 -3.04 -4.86 20.21
CA LEU A 187 -3.46 -6.15 19.65
C LEU A 187 -2.34 -7.20 19.72
N LEU A 188 -1.09 -6.84 19.43
CA LEU A 188 0.05 -7.74 19.61
C LEU A 188 0.16 -8.22 21.05
N PHE A 189 0.08 -7.27 22.00
CA PHE A 189 0.09 -7.60 23.43
C PHE A 189 -1.08 -8.48 23.82
N ALA A 190 -2.29 -8.16 23.37
CA ALA A 190 -3.49 -8.94 23.66
C ALA A 190 -3.40 -10.38 23.11
N LEU A 191 -2.94 -10.55 21.88
CA LEU A 191 -2.74 -11.88 21.30
C LEU A 191 -1.68 -12.68 22.05
N GLY A 192 -0.54 -12.05 22.39
CA GLY A 192 0.56 -12.72 23.09
C GLY A 192 0.21 -13.10 24.52
N PHE A 193 -0.52 -12.25 25.22
CA PHE A 193 -0.85 -12.43 26.63
C PHE A 193 -2.12 -13.27 26.84
N PHE A 194 -3.20 -12.99 26.12
CA PHE A 194 -4.50 -13.65 26.35
C PHE A 194 -4.72 -14.89 25.49
N VAL A 195 -3.99 -15.04 24.38
CA VAL A 195 -4.16 -16.22 23.49
C VAL A 195 -2.90 -17.07 23.54
N SER A 196 -1.83 -16.68 22.84
CA SER A 196 -0.54 -17.35 22.86
C SER A 196 0.52 -16.55 22.08
N LEU A 197 1.81 -16.83 22.33
CA LEU A 197 2.89 -16.29 21.51
C LEU A 197 2.78 -16.75 20.05
N GLN A 198 2.31 -17.96 19.80
CA GLN A 198 2.04 -18.45 18.44
C GLN A 198 0.98 -17.60 17.74
N ALA A 199 -0.11 -17.24 18.41
CA ALA A 199 -1.15 -16.37 17.86
C ALA A 199 -0.60 -14.97 17.54
N MET A 200 0.25 -14.42 18.40
CA MET A 200 0.93 -13.15 18.14
C MET A 200 1.82 -13.24 16.88
N PHE A 201 2.68 -14.28 16.79
CA PHE A 201 3.61 -14.41 15.67
C PHE A 201 2.92 -14.80 14.37
N LEU A 202 2.15 -15.91 14.36
CA LEU A 202 1.55 -16.45 13.13
C LEU A 202 0.21 -15.81 12.78
N GLY A 203 -0.55 -15.32 13.77
CA GLY A 203 -1.82 -14.64 13.53
C GLY A 203 -1.67 -13.16 13.15
N MET A 204 -0.56 -12.51 13.53
CA MET A 204 -0.40 -11.07 13.30
C MET A 204 0.98 -10.65 12.79
N MET A 205 2.09 -10.96 13.48
CA MET A 205 3.42 -10.42 13.09
C MET A 205 3.87 -10.93 11.72
N LEU A 206 3.79 -12.22 11.45
CA LEU A 206 4.18 -12.80 10.15
C LEU A 206 3.30 -12.30 9.01
N PRO A 207 1.95 -12.30 9.11
CA PRO A 207 1.10 -11.67 8.11
C PRO A 207 1.45 -10.21 7.85
N MET A 208 1.68 -9.42 8.90
CA MET A 208 2.06 -8.01 8.75
C MET A 208 3.40 -7.86 8.05
N ALA A 209 4.41 -8.65 8.41
CA ALA A 209 5.71 -8.61 7.75
C ALA A 209 5.60 -8.93 6.24
N ILE A 210 4.80 -9.93 5.88
CA ILE A 210 4.60 -10.32 4.47
C ILE A 210 3.82 -9.24 3.70
N ILE A 211 2.70 -8.74 4.26
CA ILE A 211 1.87 -7.73 3.58
C ILE A 211 2.69 -6.46 3.33
N THR A 212 3.39 -5.99 4.35
CA THR A 212 4.13 -4.73 4.27
C THR A 212 5.37 -4.85 3.38
N CYS A 213 6.09 -5.96 3.44
CA CYS A 213 7.21 -6.25 2.54
C CYS A 213 6.75 -6.29 1.08
N LEU A 214 5.72 -7.09 0.77
CA LEU A 214 5.19 -7.20 -0.59
C LEU A 214 4.53 -5.89 -1.05
N GLY A 215 3.79 -5.20 -0.18
CA GLY A 215 3.21 -3.90 -0.48
C GLY A 215 4.28 -2.86 -0.82
N ALA A 216 5.32 -2.73 -0.01
CA ALA A 216 6.45 -1.84 -0.27
C ALA A 216 7.19 -2.21 -1.56
N TYR A 217 7.43 -3.51 -1.79
CA TYR A 217 8.06 -3.98 -3.03
C TYR A 217 7.22 -3.65 -4.27
N LEU A 218 5.92 -3.92 -4.25
CA LEU A 218 5.03 -3.62 -5.37
C LEU A 218 5.00 -2.13 -5.66
N PHE A 219 4.90 -1.31 -4.62
CA PHE A 219 4.90 0.14 -4.75
C PHE A 219 6.23 0.68 -5.31
N TYR A 220 7.36 0.12 -4.85
CA TYR A 220 8.69 0.43 -5.39
C TYR A 220 8.81 0.01 -6.85
N ALA A 221 8.48 -1.24 -7.16
CA ALA A 221 8.70 -1.83 -8.48
C ALA A 221 7.83 -1.20 -9.59
N GLN A 222 6.62 -0.72 -9.25
CA GLN A 222 5.73 -0.06 -10.20
C GLN A 222 6.34 1.19 -10.86
N HIS A 223 7.25 1.88 -10.17
CA HIS A 223 7.85 3.13 -10.63
C HIS A 223 9.38 3.08 -10.78
N ASN A 224 9.99 1.91 -10.59
CA ASN A 224 11.44 1.71 -10.66
C ASN A 224 11.79 0.50 -11.54
N PHE A 225 11.58 0.62 -12.84
CA PHE A 225 11.86 -0.40 -13.84
C PHE A 225 12.73 0.18 -14.97
N PRO A 226 13.45 -0.67 -15.74
CA PRO A 226 14.21 -0.21 -16.89
C PRO A 226 13.35 0.51 -17.90
N GLY A 227 13.75 1.73 -18.31
CA GLY A 227 13.02 2.54 -19.28
C GLY A 227 11.96 3.47 -18.69
N VAL A 228 11.80 3.52 -17.36
CA VAL A 228 10.91 4.51 -16.72
C VAL A 228 11.34 5.93 -17.09
N VAL A 229 10.37 6.77 -17.50
CA VAL A 229 10.63 8.15 -17.92
C VAL A 229 10.15 9.12 -16.85
N HIS A 230 11.08 9.89 -16.29
CA HIS A 230 10.76 10.99 -15.38
C HIS A 230 10.89 12.33 -16.10
N ARG A 231 9.90 13.20 -15.97
CA ARG A 231 9.84 14.51 -16.63
C ARG A 231 9.77 15.65 -15.61
N HIS A 232 10.11 16.85 -16.04
CA HIS A 232 10.10 18.07 -15.21
C HIS A 232 9.19 19.14 -15.79
N GLY A 233 8.70 20.02 -14.89
CA GLY A 233 8.10 21.29 -15.26
C GLY A 233 7.01 21.18 -16.31
N GLU A 234 7.13 21.97 -17.38
CA GLU A 234 6.15 22.05 -18.47
C GLU A 234 6.11 20.82 -19.37
N ASP A 235 7.18 20.02 -19.40
CA ASP A 235 7.24 18.77 -20.18
C ASP A 235 6.47 17.61 -19.52
N TRP A 236 5.97 17.81 -18.31
CA TRP A 236 5.21 16.77 -17.60
C TRP A 236 3.74 16.80 -17.98
N ASP A 237 3.23 15.66 -18.40
CA ASP A 237 1.83 15.41 -18.69
C ASP A 237 1.37 14.17 -17.93
N HIS A 238 0.23 14.25 -17.24
CA HIS A 238 -0.31 13.19 -16.40
C HIS A 238 -0.57 11.89 -17.18
N VAL A 239 -1.11 12.00 -18.41
CA VAL A 239 -1.43 10.83 -19.24
C VAL A 239 -0.15 10.16 -19.71
N GLN A 240 0.84 10.94 -20.15
CA GLN A 240 2.15 10.42 -20.55
C GLN A 240 2.89 9.78 -19.38
N ALA A 241 2.80 10.37 -18.17
CA ALA A 241 3.37 9.80 -16.97
C ALA A 241 2.69 8.44 -16.63
N ALA A 242 1.37 8.35 -16.72
CA ALA A 242 0.65 7.10 -16.50
C ALA A 242 1.03 6.00 -17.52
N LEU A 243 1.25 6.37 -18.78
CA LEU A 243 1.56 5.42 -19.86
C LEU A 243 3.03 4.93 -19.85
N HIS A 244 3.98 5.80 -19.46
CA HIS A 244 5.41 5.53 -19.62
C HIS A 244 6.17 5.36 -18.30
N SER A 245 5.54 5.64 -17.17
CA SER A 245 6.22 5.70 -15.87
C SER A 245 5.56 4.83 -14.81
N SER A 246 4.59 4.01 -15.18
CA SER A 246 3.97 3.01 -14.33
C SER A 246 4.05 1.64 -14.98
N SER A 247 4.51 0.64 -14.22
CA SER A 247 4.52 -0.75 -14.68
C SER A 247 3.21 -1.44 -14.32
N TYR A 248 2.59 -2.09 -15.29
CA TYR A 248 1.33 -2.83 -15.10
C TYR A 248 1.53 -4.29 -14.73
N CYS A 249 2.74 -4.80 -14.90
CA CYS A 249 2.93 -6.23 -14.90
C CYS A 249 4.17 -6.65 -14.11
N LEU A 250 3.94 -7.14 -12.92
CA LEU A 250 4.95 -7.88 -12.17
C LEU A 250 4.98 -9.37 -12.52
N LEU A 251 3.95 -9.90 -13.19
CA LEU A 251 3.79 -11.33 -13.50
C LEU A 251 3.22 -11.62 -14.90
N TYR A 252 3.40 -10.76 -15.88
CA TYR A 252 2.88 -10.94 -17.25
C TYR A 252 1.36 -11.18 -17.36
N THR A 253 0.59 -10.87 -16.33
CA THR A 253 -0.86 -10.98 -16.34
C THR A 253 -1.49 -9.66 -16.76
N SER A 254 -2.56 -9.73 -17.50
CA SER A 254 -3.27 -8.64 -18.16
C SER A 254 -3.31 -7.31 -17.39
N PRO A 255 -3.25 -6.16 -18.10
CA PRO A 255 -3.30 -4.84 -17.47
C PRO A 255 -4.54 -4.70 -16.60
N SER A 256 -4.36 -4.20 -15.37
CA SER A 256 -5.47 -3.92 -14.48
C SER A 256 -6.39 -2.88 -15.10
N PRO A 257 -7.72 -3.04 -15.03
CA PRO A 257 -8.66 -1.99 -15.45
C PRO A 257 -8.44 -0.64 -14.75
N ARG A 258 -7.78 -0.65 -13.59
CA ARG A 258 -7.45 0.54 -12.75
C ARG A 258 -6.44 1.46 -13.41
N ASP A 259 -5.52 0.87 -14.16
CA ASP A 259 -4.43 1.62 -14.82
C ASP A 259 -4.89 2.23 -16.15
N ARG A 260 -6.18 2.09 -16.46
CA ARG A 260 -6.82 2.64 -17.67
C ARG A 260 -7.71 3.85 -17.39
N GLY A 261 -7.76 4.29 -16.13
CA GLY A 261 -8.56 5.43 -15.67
C GLY A 261 -7.85 6.77 -15.77
#